data_ff00c780c804955faae14edc84c8928b
#
_entry.id   ff00c780c804955faae14edc84c8928b
#
_cell.length_a   1.000
_cell.length_b   1.000
_cell.length_c   1.000
_cell.angle_alpha   90.00
_cell.angle_beta   90.00
_cell.angle_gamma   90.00
#
_symmetry.space_group_name_H-M   'P 1'
#
loop_
_entity.id
_entity.type
_entity.pdbx_description
1 polymer ?
#
loop_
_entity_poly.entity_id
_entity_poly.type
_entity_poly.pdbx_seq_one_letter_code
_entity_poly.pdbx_strand_id
1 'polypeptide(L)'
;MAGEIQLNGTSFASESSGTITVNNGTLGSSVVFPAGHIIKMEIAHDSTQKTVTATSYAGGSSTITNLSVTINKTFSSSKILIFCSANLSVDTSGNGGGTACARIIRGTSAPYTEIKDFAGVVTTYDPGAISAVGASAFLQCEDTTTLTGNLTYHLEIKLAGSAAFNAKFSGDNSGDFVSSISAYEVTQ
;
A
#
# COMPACT_ATOMS: atom_id res chain seq x y z
N MET A 1 33.37 -9.40 -34.88
CA MET A 1 34.13 -9.81 -33.68
C MET A 1 33.22 -9.57 -32.47
N ALA A 2 32.95 -10.59 -31.69
CA ALA A 2 32.19 -10.40 -30.46
C ALA A 2 33.08 -9.70 -29.44
N GLY A 3 32.60 -8.62 -28.87
CA GLY A 3 33.28 -7.91 -27.80
C GLY A 3 32.86 -8.48 -26.41
N GLU A 4 33.80 -8.57 -25.49
CA GLU A 4 33.55 -9.06 -24.14
C GLU A 4 34.20 -8.12 -23.13
N ILE A 5 33.44 -7.81 -22.04
CA ILE A 5 33.96 -7.12 -20.87
C ILE A 5 34.11 -8.14 -19.75
N GLN A 6 35.34 -8.33 -19.28
CA GLN A 6 35.65 -9.24 -18.19
C GLN A 6 36.12 -8.48 -16.95
N LEU A 7 35.69 -8.94 -15.76
CA LEU A 7 36.19 -8.52 -14.47
C LEU A 7 36.79 -9.74 -13.77
N ASN A 8 38.09 -9.68 -13.50
CA ASN A 8 38.82 -10.79 -12.85
C ASN A 8 38.65 -12.14 -13.62
N GLY A 9 38.65 -12.11 -14.96
CA GLY A 9 38.51 -13.32 -15.77
C GLY A 9 37.08 -13.86 -15.89
N THR A 10 36.09 -13.17 -15.33
CA THR A 10 34.68 -13.51 -15.45
C THR A 10 34.02 -12.57 -16.45
N SER A 11 33.31 -13.13 -17.45
CA SER A 11 32.53 -12.34 -18.38
C SER A 11 31.41 -11.59 -17.68
N PHE A 12 31.48 -10.26 -17.71
CA PHE A 12 30.43 -9.38 -17.16
C PHE A 12 29.41 -9.03 -18.24
N ALA A 13 29.88 -8.73 -19.44
CA ALA A 13 29.00 -8.42 -20.56
C ALA A 13 29.64 -8.89 -21.87
N SER A 14 28.82 -9.35 -22.78
CA SER A 14 29.21 -9.71 -24.13
C SER A 14 28.40 -8.96 -25.18
N GLU A 15 29.01 -8.63 -26.28
CA GLU A 15 28.34 -8.03 -27.43
C GLU A 15 28.33 -9.04 -28.61
N SER A 16 27.18 -9.22 -29.21
CA SER A 16 27.01 -9.98 -30.42
C SER A 16 26.00 -9.32 -31.34
N SER A 17 26.39 -9.00 -32.55
CA SER A 17 25.51 -8.43 -33.58
C SER A 17 24.75 -7.16 -33.13
N GLY A 18 25.42 -6.27 -32.39
CA GLY A 18 24.84 -5.03 -31.90
C GLY A 18 23.96 -5.18 -30.60
N THR A 19 23.90 -6.37 -30.04
CA THR A 19 23.21 -6.64 -28.79
C THR A 19 24.21 -6.81 -27.65
N ILE A 20 24.10 -6.00 -26.61
CA ILE A 20 24.88 -6.16 -25.38
C ILE A 20 24.07 -7.02 -24.39
N THR A 21 24.65 -8.16 -24.05
CA THR A 21 24.07 -9.04 -23.02
C THR A 21 24.90 -8.94 -21.74
N VAL A 22 24.26 -8.60 -20.65
CA VAL A 22 24.88 -8.66 -19.31
C VAL A 22 24.71 -10.07 -18.76
N ASN A 23 25.84 -10.78 -18.62
CA ASN A 23 25.85 -12.16 -18.17
C ASN A 23 25.80 -12.20 -16.63
N ASN A 24 24.77 -12.82 -16.05
CA ASN A 24 24.63 -13.05 -14.61
C ASN A 24 24.77 -11.79 -13.73
N GLY A 25 24.20 -10.66 -14.15
CA GLY A 25 24.33 -9.42 -13.39
C GLY A 25 23.33 -9.29 -12.26
N THR A 26 23.62 -9.85 -11.09
CA THR A 26 23.12 -9.25 -9.86
C THR A 26 23.93 -7.97 -9.64
N LEU A 27 23.29 -6.82 -9.76
CA LEU A 27 23.92 -5.55 -9.40
C LEU A 27 24.32 -5.62 -7.92
N GLY A 28 25.61 -5.48 -7.64
CA GLY A 28 26.12 -5.51 -6.28
C GLY A 28 25.54 -4.35 -5.44
N SER A 29 25.61 -4.47 -4.14
CA SER A 29 25.14 -3.47 -3.19
C SER A 29 25.82 -2.08 -3.31
N SER A 30 26.90 -2.00 -4.10
CA SER A 30 27.65 -0.77 -4.37
C SER A 30 27.15 -0.01 -5.62
N VAL A 31 26.14 -0.52 -6.32
CA VAL A 31 25.56 0.22 -7.44
C VAL A 31 24.78 1.42 -6.92
N VAL A 32 25.22 2.61 -7.32
CA VAL A 32 24.55 3.87 -6.96
C VAL A 32 23.52 4.18 -8.04
N PHE A 33 22.25 4.15 -7.65
CA PHE A 33 21.17 4.62 -8.52
C PHE A 33 21.01 6.13 -8.34
N PRO A 34 20.68 6.88 -9.41
CA PRO A 34 20.32 8.29 -9.27
C PRO A 34 19.14 8.48 -8.31
N ALA A 35 19.09 9.63 -7.64
CA ALA A 35 17.96 9.99 -6.79
C ALA A 35 16.63 9.93 -7.57
N GLY A 36 15.58 9.42 -6.94
CA GLY A 36 14.26 9.24 -7.57
C GLY A 36 14.13 7.95 -8.39
N HIS A 37 15.19 7.14 -8.52
CA HIS A 37 15.09 5.88 -9.25
C HIS A 37 14.29 4.83 -8.46
N ILE A 38 13.32 4.18 -9.13
CA ILE A 38 12.57 3.06 -8.55
C ILE A 38 13.44 1.80 -8.64
N ILE A 39 13.78 1.24 -7.49
CA ILE A 39 14.60 0.03 -7.38
C ILE A 39 13.73 -1.22 -7.38
N LYS A 40 12.58 -1.13 -6.73
CA LYS A 40 11.67 -2.25 -6.52
C LYS A 40 10.23 -1.79 -6.44
N MET A 41 9.32 -2.66 -6.87
CA MET A 41 7.89 -2.46 -6.76
C MET A 41 7.22 -3.78 -6.35
N GLU A 42 6.25 -3.66 -5.47
CA GLU A 42 5.33 -4.75 -5.11
C GLU A 42 3.89 -4.22 -5.14
N ILE A 43 2.94 -5.07 -5.53
CA ILE A 43 1.52 -4.72 -5.58
C ILE A 43 0.69 -5.87 -5.03
N ALA A 44 -0.36 -5.54 -4.32
CA ALA A 44 -1.36 -6.48 -3.83
C ALA A 44 -2.77 -5.98 -4.10
N HIS A 45 -3.69 -6.92 -4.24
CA HIS A 45 -5.10 -6.67 -4.49
C HIS A 45 -5.94 -7.41 -3.46
N ASP A 46 -7.09 -6.82 -3.11
CA ASP A 46 -8.09 -7.47 -2.27
C ASP A 46 -9.51 -7.01 -2.67
N SER A 47 -10.43 -7.96 -2.76
CA SER A 47 -11.85 -7.72 -2.99
C SER A 47 -12.71 -8.18 -1.81
N THR A 48 -12.10 -8.64 -0.72
CA THR A 48 -12.80 -9.17 0.43
C THR A 48 -13.46 -8.05 1.21
N GLN A 49 -14.78 -8.08 1.32
CA GLN A 49 -15.51 -7.09 2.10
C GLN A 49 -15.13 -7.14 3.58
N LYS A 50 -14.92 -5.97 4.16
CA LYS A 50 -14.73 -5.79 5.58
C LYS A 50 -15.68 -4.72 6.12
N THR A 51 -16.45 -5.07 7.14
CA THR A 51 -17.30 -4.12 7.89
C THR A 51 -16.61 -3.76 9.20
N VAL A 52 -16.52 -2.48 9.51
CA VAL A 52 -15.89 -1.94 10.71
C VAL A 52 -16.88 -1.01 11.43
N THR A 53 -17.15 -1.33 12.68
CA THR A 53 -17.96 -0.51 13.61
C THR A 53 -17.10 0.24 14.62
N ALA A 54 -15.81 -0.07 14.69
CA ALA A 54 -14.87 0.53 15.63
C ALA A 54 -14.68 2.02 15.34
N THR A 55 -14.77 2.84 16.37
CA THR A 55 -14.60 4.31 16.30
C THR A 55 -13.16 4.76 16.56
N SER A 56 -12.27 3.81 16.89
CA SER A 56 -10.85 4.04 17.05
C SER A 56 -10.05 3.03 16.24
N TYR A 57 -8.86 3.40 15.80
CA TYR A 57 -7.92 2.45 15.20
C TYR A 57 -7.39 1.51 16.29
N ALA A 58 -7.69 0.23 16.16
CA ALA A 58 -7.37 -0.77 17.18
C ALA A 58 -6.06 -1.52 16.88
N GLY A 59 -5.49 -1.35 15.69
CA GLY A 59 -4.29 -2.07 15.27
C GLY A 59 -4.48 -3.59 15.28
N GLY A 60 -5.69 -4.06 14.99
CA GLY A 60 -6.04 -5.48 15.06
C GLY A 60 -7.02 -5.91 13.98
N SER A 61 -7.44 -7.18 14.03
CA SER A 61 -8.33 -7.78 13.03
C SER A 61 -9.70 -7.09 12.91
N SER A 62 -10.08 -6.25 13.88
CA SER A 62 -11.34 -5.49 13.82
C SER A 62 -11.29 -4.29 12.88
N THR A 63 -10.12 -3.69 12.67
CA THR A 63 -9.94 -2.45 11.90
C THR A 63 -9.01 -2.60 10.69
N ILE A 64 -8.04 -3.54 10.74
CA ILE A 64 -7.14 -3.81 9.62
C ILE A 64 -7.89 -4.57 8.53
N THR A 65 -7.83 -4.09 7.29
CA THR A 65 -8.33 -4.81 6.12
C THR A 65 -7.37 -5.93 5.71
N ASN A 66 -7.79 -6.82 4.80
CA ASN A 66 -6.89 -7.81 4.23
C ASN A 66 -5.94 -7.21 3.18
N LEU A 67 -6.19 -5.96 2.77
CA LEU A 67 -5.35 -5.27 1.80
C LEU A 67 -3.99 -4.93 2.43
N SER A 68 -2.98 -5.69 2.03
CA SER A 68 -1.61 -5.51 2.51
C SER A 68 -0.60 -5.81 1.43
N VAL A 69 0.55 -5.12 1.47
CA VAL A 69 1.68 -5.34 0.58
C VAL A 69 2.97 -5.49 1.39
N THR A 70 3.80 -6.45 1.02
CA THR A 70 5.12 -6.63 1.63
C THR A 70 6.19 -6.37 0.59
N ILE A 71 7.08 -5.41 0.87
CA ILE A 71 8.25 -5.11 0.04
C ILE A 71 9.53 -5.41 0.83
N ASN A 72 10.48 -6.07 0.19
CA ASN A 72 11.81 -6.29 0.77
C ASN A 72 12.69 -5.07 0.43
N LYS A 73 12.76 -4.11 1.36
CA LYS A 73 13.53 -2.88 1.21
C LYS A 73 15.04 -3.18 1.26
N THR A 74 15.77 -2.69 0.27
CA THR A 74 17.18 -3.00 0.06
C THR A 74 18.12 -2.03 0.76
N PHE A 75 17.85 -0.72 0.64
CA PHE A 75 18.76 0.32 1.13
C PHE A 75 18.16 1.10 2.30
N SER A 76 18.93 1.31 3.36
CA SER A 76 18.51 2.10 4.52
C SER A 76 18.23 3.57 4.16
N SER A 77 18.92 4.10 3.15
CA SER A 77 18.76 5.48 2.66
C SER A 77 17.60 5.67 1.67
N SER A 78 17.03 4.59 1.11
CA SER A 78 15.86 4.70 0.24
C SER A 78 14.60 4.98 1.04
N LYS A 79 13.55 5.45 0.37
CA LYS A 79 12.20 5.59 0.91
C LYS A 79 11.24 4.64 0.24
N ILE A 80 10.10 4.36 0.89
CA ILE A 80 9.00 3.62 0.28
C ILE A 80 7.87 4.60 -0.02
N LEU A 81 7.48 4.67 -1.29
CA LEU A 81 6.24 5.34 -1.71
C LEU A 81 5.11 4.31 -1.71
N ILE A 82 4.00 4.64 -1.06
CA ILE A 82 2.83 3.78 -0.96
C ILE A 82 1.66 4.47 -1.66
N PHE A 83 1.02 3.74 -2.57
CA PHE A 83 -0.21 4.15 -3.24
C PHE A 83 -1.27 3.11 -2.95
N CYS A 84 -2.44 3.55 -2.53
CA CYS A 84 -3.57 2.68 -2.24
C CYS A 84 -4.82 3.23 -2.92
N SER A 85 -5.43 2.39 -3.76
CA SER A 85 -6.75 2.63 -4.32
C SER A 85 -7.74 1.73 -3.58
N ALA A 86 -8.60 2.33 -2.75
CA ALA A 86 -9.52 1.59 -1.89
C ALA A 86 -10.96 1.99 -2.17
N ASN A 87 -11.82 1.01 -2.33
CA ASN A 87 -13.26 1.22 -2.37
C ASN A 87 -13.78 1.23 -0.94
N LEU A 88 -14.24 2.38 -0.49
CA LEU A 88 -14.76 2.60 0.86
C LEU A 88 -16.21 3.03 0.81
N SER A 89 -16.99 2.60 1.78
CA SER A 89 -18.36 3.07 1.94
C SER A 89 -18.71 3.27 3.40
N VAL A 90 -19.71 4.09 3.62
CA VAL A 90 -20.39 4.23 4.91
C VAL A 90 -21.81 3.76 4.71
N ASP A 91 -22.19 2.78 5.50
CA ASP A 91 -23.53 2.21 5.52
C ASP A 91 -24.25 2.70 6.78
N THR A 92 -25.51 3.05 6.63
CA THR A 92 -26.31 3.60 7.73
C THR A 92 -27.55 2.75 7.97
N SER A 93 -27.85 2.55 9.26
CA SER A 93 -29.09 1.94 9.70
C SER A 93 -30.02 2.93 10.42
N GLY A 94 -29.70 4.23 10.41
CA GLY A 94 -30.46 5.25 11.11
C GLY A 94 -30.06 6.67 10.72
N ASN A 95 -30.75 7.66 11.31
CA ASN A 95 -30.49 9.07 11.06
C ASN A 95 -29.15 9.53 11.67
N GLY A 96 -28.42 10.34 10.94
CA GLY A 96 -27.19 10.96 11.44
C GLY A 96 -26.08 11.07 10.39
N GLY A 97 -24.85 11.23 10.85
CA GLY A 97 -23.65 11.32 10.02
C GLY A 97 -22.63 10.25 10.38
N GLY A 98 -21.98 9.74 9.35
CA GLY A 98 -20.87 8.79 9.50
C GLY A 98 -19.75 9.10 8.50
N THR A 99 -18.53 8.77 8.90
CA THR A 99 -17.33 8.96 8.08
C THR A 99 -16.47 7.72 8.16
N ALA A 100 -16.14 7.14 7.02
CA ALA A 100 -15.06 6.16 6.93
C ALA A 100 -13.72 6.91 6.93
N CYS A 101 -12.89 6.64 7.92
CA CYS A 101 -11.54 7.13 8.02
C CYS A 101 -10.57 5.99 7.67
N ALA A 102 -9.44 6.34 7.07
CA ALA A 102 -8.43 5.38 6.66
C ALA A 102 -7.03 5.84 7.08
N ARG A 103 -6.16 4.87 7.37
CA ARG A 103 -4.73 5.13 7.55
C ARG A 103 -3.89 3.98 6.95
N ILE A 104 -2.65 4.31 6.60
CA ILE A 104 -1.63 3.31 6.26
C ILE A 104 -0.76 3.07 7.49
N ILE A 105 -0.59 1.80 7.84
CA ILE A 105 0.26 1.35 8.95
C ILE A 105 1.30 0.36 8.44
N ARG A 106 2.42 0.27 9.16
CA ARG A 106 3.50 -0.70 8.91
C ARG A 106 3.66 -1.65 10.08
N GLY A 107 3.86 -2.92 9.79
CA GLY A 107 4.15 -4.00 10.75
C GLY A 107 3.40 -5.28 10.41
N THR A 108 3.80 -6.39 11.00
CA THR A 108 3.16 -7.71 10.86
C THR A 108 2.31 -8.07 12.08
N SER A 109 2.47 -7.33 13.17
CA SER A 109 1.73 -7.48 14.44
C SER A 109 1.76 -6.18 15.22
N ALA A 110 0.84 -6.03 16.17
CA ALA A 110 0.84 -4.88 17.08
C ALA A 110 2.08 -4.86 18.01
N PRO A 111 2.60 -3.69 18.38
CA PRO A 111 2.13 -2.39 17.95
C PRO A 111 2.57 -2.04 16.52
N TYR A 112 1.63 -1.56 15.71
CA TYR A 112 1.91 -1.09 14.35
C TYR A 112 2.45 0.33 14.37
N THR A 113 3.29 0.66 13.37
CA THR A 113 3.74 2.03 13.13
C THR A 113 2.75 2.72 12.19
N GLU A 114 2.16 3.83 12.62
CA GLU A 114 1.38 4.68 11.72
C GLU A 114 2.30 5.41 10.75
N ILE A 115 2.00 5.30 9.46
CA ILE A 115 2.71 6.01 8.40
C ILE A 115 1.95 7.28 8.02
N LYS A 116 0.64 7.15 7.81
CA LYS A 116 -0.21 8.29 7.47
C LYS A 116 -1.66 8.04 7.85
N ASP A 117 -2.26 8.96 8.60
CA ASP A 117 -3.71 9.07 8.79
C ASP A 117 -4.28 10.04 7.73
N PHE A 118 -5.28 9.59 6.98
CA PHE A 118 -5.97 10.38 5.96
C PHE A 118 -7.28 10.99 6.48
N ALA A 119 -7.57 10.83 7.77
CA ALA A 119 -8.80 11.30 8.41
C ALA A 119 -10.06 10.79 7.68
N GLY A 120 -11.05 11.65 7.42
CA GLY A 120 -12.30 11.29 6.75
C GLY A 120 -12.14 11.15 5.24
N VAL A 121 -12.31 9.95 4.73
CA VAL A 121 -12.17 9.62 3.30
C VAL A 121 -13.52 9.61 2.60
N VAL A 122 -14.53 9.00 3.23
CA VAL A 122 -15.92 8.99 2.75
C VAL A 122 -16.81 9.46 3.87
N THR A 123 -17.57 10.51 3.62
CA THR A 123 -18.50 11.07 4.60
C THR A 123 -19.90 11.06 4.07
N THR A 124 -20.85 10.64 4.89
CA THR A 124 -22.28 10.76 4.60
C THR A 124 -22.99 11.47 5.74
N TYR A 125 -24.01 12.22 5.39
CA TYR A 125 -25.01 12.71 6.34
C TYR A 125 -26.38 12.30 5.81
N ASP A 126 -27.05 11.43 6.56
CA ASP A 126 -28.35 10.91 6.15
C ASP A 126 -29.45 11.42 7.09
N PRO A 127 -30.40 12.20 6.57
CA PRO A 127 -31.61 12.58 7.31
C PRO A 127 -32.70 11.48 7.33
N GLY A 128 -32.38 10.23 6.90
CA GLY A 128 -33.26 9.08 7.03
C GLY A 128 -33.65 8.37 5.72
N ALA A 129 -32.93 8.59 4.62
CA ALA A 129 -33.32 8.06 3.29
C ALA A 129 -32.24 7.30 2.51
N ILE A 130 -30.98 7.37 2.92
CA ILE A 130 -29.85 6.78 2.16
C ILE A 130 -29.30 5.59 2.92
N SER A 131 -29.25 4.41 2.28
CA SER A 131 -28.76 3.20 2.92
C SER A 131 -27.24 3.04 2.89
N ALA A 132 -26.54 3.62 1.93
CA ALA A 132 -25.08 3.60 1.84
C ALA A 132 -24.54 4.69 0.91
N VAL A 133 -23.36 5.20 1.21
CA VAL A 133 -22.56 6.07 0.33
C VAL A 133 -21.17 5.47 0.19
N GLY A 134 -20.74 5.25 -1.04
CA GLY A 134 -19.42 4.70 -1.36
C GLY A 134 -18.64 5.59 -2.29
N ALA A 135 -17.32 5.50 -2.20
CA ALA A 135 -16.37 6.15 -3.09
C ALA A 135 -15.08 5.33 -3.25
N SER A 136 -14.46 5.44 -4.41
CA SER A 136 -13.08 5.00 -4.59
C SER A 136 -12.16 6.11 -4.08
N ALA A 137 -11.33 5.77 -3.10
CA ALA A 137 -10.35 6.66 -2.50
C ALA A 137 -8.97 6.33 -3.04
N PHE A 138 -8.23 7.36 -3.45
CA PHE A 138 -6.82 7.23 -3.78
C PHE A 138 -5.98 7.87 -2.65
N LEU A 139 -5.20 7.03 -1.98
CA LEU A 139 -4.40 7.39 -0.82
C LEU A 139 -2.92 7.27 -1.18
N GLN A 140 -2.13 8.27 -0.82
CA GLN A 140 -0.69 8.30 -1.11
C GLN A 140 0.08 8.76 0.11
N CYS A 141 1.17 8.06 0.43
CA CYS A 141 2.10 8.47 1.48
C CYS A 141 3.51 7.97 1.20
N GLU A 142 4.45 8.44 2.01
CA GLU A 142 5.84 7.94 1.99
C GLU A 142 6.26 7.49 3.39
N ASP A 143 7.11 6.46 3.42
CA ASP A 143 7.79 5.99 4.61
C ASP A 143 9.30 6.15 4.42
N THR A 144 9.91 7.01 5.24
CA THR A 144 11.35 7.32 5.23
C THR A 144 12.14 6.47 6.22
N THR A 145 11.59 5.34 6.65
CA THR A 145 12.26 4.45 7.61
C THR A 145 13.64 4.01 7.14
N THR A 146 14.58 3.94 8.06
CA THR A 146 15.92 3.36 7.81
C THR A 146 15.95 1.83 7.92
N LEU A 147 14.84 1.20 8.32
CA LEU A 147 14.72 -0.25 8.34
C LEU A 147 14.86 -0.84 6.94
N THR A 148 15.49 -2.01 6.85
CA THR A 148 15.65 -2.82 5.64
C THR A 148 15.02 -4.19 5.82
N GLY A 149 14.92 -4.97 4.74
CA GLY A 149 14.27 -6.27 4.75
C GLY A 149 12.76 -6.15 4.51
N ASN A 150 12.01 -7.16 4.94
CA ASN A 150 10.57 -7.23 4.67
C ASN A 150 9.80 -6.21 5.50
N LEU A 151 9.22 -5.23 4.83
CA LEU A 151 8.32 -4.23 5.39
C LEU A 151 6.90 -4.49 4.87
N THR A 152 5.97 -4.73 5.78
CA THR A 152 4.56 -4.98 5.43
C THR A 152 3.73 -3.76 5.76
N TYR A 153 2.95 -3.28 4.80
CA TYR A 153 2.03 -2.16 4.92
C TYR A 153 0.60 -2.65 4.80
N HIS A 154 -0.30 -2.09 5.60
CA HIS A 154 -1.72 -2.42 5.61
C HIS A 154 -2.56 -1.17 5.50
N LEU A 155 -3.73 -1.32 4.89
CA LEU A 155 -4.81 -0.36 5.03
C LEU A 155 -5.60 -0.70 6.30
N GLU A 156 -5.77 0.27 7.18
CA GLU A 156 -6.65 0.21 8.34
C GLU A 156 -7.75 1.25 8.23
N ILE A 157 -8.97 0.87 8.56
CA ILE A 157 -10.14 1.75 8.51
C ILE A 157 -10.83 1.83 9.87
N LYS A 158 -11.49 2.94 10.15
CA LYS A 158 -12.39 3.12 11.29
C LYS A 158 -13.62 3.93 10.89
N LEU A 159 -14.62 3.87 11.72
CA LEU A 159 -15.76 4.76 11.65
C LEU A 159 -15.53 5.99 12.53
N ALA A 160 -15.82 7.18 12.01
CA ALA A 160 -16.04 8.38 12.82
C ALA A 160 -17.49 8.83 12.67
N GLY A 161 -18.18 9.03 13.79
CA GLY A 161 -19.58 9.42 13.80
C GLY A 161 -20.43 8.56 14.73
N SER A 162 -21.73 8.46 14.45
CA SER A 162 -22.67 7.72 15.27
C SER A 162 -22.45 6.21 15.18
N ALA A 163 -22.66 5.48 16.28
CA ALA A 163 -22.60 4.02 16.35
C ALA A 163 -23.65 3.30 15.48
N ALA A 164 -24.59 4.03 14.88
CA ALA A 164 -25.59 3.49 13.95
C ALA A 164 -25.04 3.29 12.53
N PHE A 165 -23.77 3.60 12.30
CA PHE A 165 -23.11 3.49 10.99
C PHE A 165 -22.04 2.40 10.99
N ASN A 166 -21.70 1.95 9.80
CA ASN A 166 -20.59 1.03 9.57
C ASN A 166 -19.68 1.61 8.48
N ALA A 167 -18.37 1.57 8.69
CA ALA A 167 -17.41 1.76 7.62
C ALA A 167 -17.16 0.42 6.92
N LYS A 168 -17.20 0.39 5.60
CA LYS A 168 -16.95 -0.82 4.83
C LYS A 168 -15.79 -0.61 3.87
N PHE A 169 -14.98 -1.64 3.74
CA PHE A 169 -13.95 -1.79 2.71
C PHE A 169 -14.47 -2.75 1.64
N SER A 170 -14.15 -2.46 0.37
CA SER A 170 -14.61 -3.23 -0.81
C SER A 170 -16.14 -3.31 -0.96
N GLY A 171 -16.85 -2.26 -0.59
CA GLY A 171 -18.21 -1.88 -0.95
C GLY A 171 -19.31 -2.90 -0.72
N ASP A 172 -19.54 -3.81 -1.62
CA ASP A 172 -20.57 -4.84 -1.55
C ASP A 172 -19.99 -6.26 -1.70
N ASN A 173 -20.82 -7.27 -1.45
CA ASN A 173 -20.43 -8.67 -1.54
C ASN A 173 -20.36 -9.20 -2.99
N SER A 174 -20.46 -8.35 -4.01
CA SER A 174 -20.47 -8.79 -5.42
C SER A 174 -19.09 -9.19 -5.94
N GLY A 175 -18.01 -8.80 -5.23
CA GLY A 175 -16.64 -9.03 -5.68
C GLY A 175 -16.18 -8.13 -6.83
N ASP A 176 -17.03 -7.20 -7.25
CA ASP A 176 -16.78 -6.33 -8.40
C ASP A 176 -15.81 -5.18 -8.08
N PHE A 177 -15.60 -4.90 -6.79
CA PHE A 177 -14.73 -3.82 -6.33
C PHE A 177 -13.40 -4.35 -5.83
N VAL A 178 -12.40 -4.29 -6.70
CA VAL A 178 -11.03 -4.66 -6.34
C VAL A 178 -10.30 -3.42 -5.83
N SER A 179 -9.79 -3.49 -4.62
CA SER A 179 -8.88 -2.51 -4.04
C SER A 179 -7.43 -2.95 -4.25
N SER A 180 -6.51 -2.00 -4.34
CA SER A 180 -5.10 -2.28 -4.53
C SER A 180 -4.22 -1.44 -3.63
N ILE A 181 -3.08 -2.00 -3.24
CA ILE A 181 -2.00 -1.28 -2.56
C ILE A 181 -0.68 -1.63 -3.24
N SER A 182 0.13 -0.62 -3.51
CA SER A 182 1.46 -0.79 -4.09
C SER A 182 2.51 -0.06 -3.28
N ALA A 183 3.70 -0.65 -3.21
CA ALA A 183 4.86 -0.11 -2.52
C ALA A 183 6.04 -0.05 -3.49
N TYR A 184 6.73 1.09 -3.53
CA TYR A 184 7.87 1.34 -4.39
C TYR A 184 9.07 1.75 -3.56
N GLU A 185 10.17 1.02 -3.66
CA GLU A 185 11.45 1.47 -3.10
C GLU A 185 12.10 2.46 -4.06
N VAL A 186 12.38 3.67 -3.56
CA VAL A 186 12.91 4.79 -4.34
C VAL A 186 14.17 5.32 -3.68
N THR A 187 15.24 5.51 -4.46
CA THR A 187 16.49 6.13 -4.01
C THR A 187 16.27 7.60 -3.65
N GLN A 188 16.98 8.07 -2.64
CA GLN A 188 17.06 9.49 -2.25
C GLN A 188 18.38 10.11 -2.71
#